data_ebedfc0e48ad16e74b11c414affd26bf
#
_entry.id   ebedfc0e48ad16e74b11c414affd26bf
#
_cell.length_a   1.000
_cell.length_b   1.000
_cell.length_c   1.000
_cell.angle_alpha   90.00
_cell.angle_beta   90.00
_cell.angle_gamma   90.00
#
_symmetry.space_group_name_H-M   'P 1'
#
loop_
_entity.id
_entity.type
_entity.pdbx_description
1 polymer ?
#
loop_
_entity_poly.entity_id
_entity_poly.type
_entity_poly.pdbx_seq_one_letter_code
_entity_poly.pdbx_strand_id
1 'polypeptide(L)'
;ISEGPKQWQEIKTDNTSIYNWDAKSTYVKKPPFFDNLPDEPEGFKEIKDARPLLILGDMVTTDHISPAGNIEKESPTGNYFMEHQILPKNYNSYGSRRGNHEVMMRGTFANIRIKNEMAPGTEGGFTKLYPEGKVMPVYDAVVEYKKRGTNLIVIGGKEYGTGSSRDWAAKGTKLLGVKA
;
A
#
# COMPACT_ATOMS: atom_id res chain seq x y z
N ILE A 1 25.79 -29.02 14.32
CA ILE A 1 25.03 -27.94 13.66
C ILE A 1 25.84 -27.51 12.46
N SER A 2 25.26 -27.60 11.26
CA SER A 2 25.96 -27.27 10.03
C SER A 2 26.26 -25.77 9.96
N GLU A 3 27.41 -25.42 9.45
CA GLU A 3 27.83 -24.03 9.27
C GLU A 3 27.11 -23.32 8.10
N GLY A 4 26.21 -24.01 7.44
CA GLY A 4 25.53 -23.55 6.23
C GLY A 4 26.38 -23.68 4.96
N PRO A 5 25.80 -23.42 3.77
CA PRO A 5 26.54 -23.44 2.52
C PRO A 5 27.55 -22.29 2.43
N LYS A 6 28.57 -22.48 1.58
CA LYS A 6 29.66 -21.52 1.41
C LYS A 6 29.18 -20.11 1.08
N GLN A 7 28.14 -19.99 0.22
CA GLN A 7 27.52 -18.71 -0.14
C GLN A 7 26.95 -17.96 1.09
N TRP A 8 26.45 -18.70 2.09
CA TRP A 8 25.94 -18.12 3.33
C TRP A 8 27.07 -17.59 4.21
N GLN A 9 28.20 -18.34 4.29
CA GLN A 9 29.34 -17.95 5.09
C GLN A 9 30.10 -16.74 4.51
N GLU A 10 30.03 -16.55 3.19
CA GLU A 10 30.69 -15.45 2.49
C GLU A 10 29.91 -14.13 2.57
N ILE A 11 28.69 -14.12 3.12
CA ILE A 11 27.91 -12.89 3.31
C ILE A 11 28.62 -12.00 4.31
N LYS A 12 29.11 -10.86 3.83
CA LYS A 12 29.68 -9.82 4.70
C LYS A 12 28.53 -9.05 5.35
N THR A 13 28.51 -9.02 6.66
CA THR A 13 27.57 -8.24 7.44
C THR A 13 28.33 -7.17 8.23
N ASP A 14 27.76 -5.97 8.27
CA ASP A 14 28.26 -4.94 9.18
C ASP A 14 27.82 -5.30 10.59
N ASN A 15 28.77 -5.38 11.54
CA ASN A 15 28.47 -5.62 12.96
C ASN A 15 27.93 -4.35 13.62
N THR A 16 26.85 -3.80 13.09
CA THR A 16 26.18 -2.63 13.64
C THR A 16 24.94 -3.05 14.41
N SER A 17 24.65 -2.37 15.51
CA SER A 17 23.41 -2.58 16.28
C SER A 17 22.16 -2.02 15.61
N ILE A 18 22.35 -1.22 14.57
CA ILE A 18 21.26 -0.54 13.83
C ILE A 18 21.39 -0.90 12.34
N TYR A 19 20.27 -1.26 11.72
CA TYR A 19 20.24 -1.52 10.28
C TYR A 19 20.56 -0.25 9.49
N ASN A 20 21.52 -0.36 8.57
CA ASN A 20 21.90 0.74 7.69
C ASN A 20 21.00 0.75 6.45
N TRP A 21 20.03 1.68 6.41
CA TRP A 21 19.05 1.78 5.34
C TRP A 21 19.67 2.36 4.07
N ASP A 22 19.60 1.61 2.97
CA ASP A 22 19.98 2.13 1.64
C ASP A 22 18.79 2.90 1.03
N ALA A 23 18.91 4.22 0.95
CA ALA A 23 17.88 5.08 0.38
C ALA A 23 17.59 4.80 -1.11
N LYS A 24 18.55 4.20 -1.84
CA LYS A 24 18.41 3.84 -3.26
C LYS A 24 17.76 2.48 -3.47
N SER A 25 17.66 1.66 -2.44
CA SER A 25 17.04 0.35 -2.53
C SER A 25 15.57 0.48 -2.93
N THR A 26 15.14 -0.32 -3.89
CA THR A 26 13.72 -0.45 -4.28
C THR A 26 13.06 -1.73 -3.76
N TYR A 27 13.82 -2.54 -3.01
CA TYR A 27 13.33 -3.75 -2.34
C TYR A 27 13.07 -3.54 -0.84
N VAL A 28 13.95 -2.82 -0.16
CA VAL A 28 13.85 -2.58 1.28
C VAL A 28 14.03 -1.09 1.54
N LYS A 29 13.02 -0.45 2.11
CA LYS A 29 13.05 0.97 2.48
C LYS A 29 12.67 1.16 3.94
N LYS A 30 13.28 2.16 4.58
CA LYS A 30 12.87 2.57 5.93
C LYS A 30 11.39 2.94 5.90
N PRO A 31 10.53 2.22 6.63
CA PRO A 31 9.10 2.53 6.66
C PRO A 31 8.82 3.70 7.62
N PRO A 32 7.80 4.52 7.36
CA PRO A 32 7.48 5.69 8.18
C PRO A 32 6.60 5.37 9.40
N PHE A 33 6.51 4.11 9.81
CA PHE A 33 5.54 3.69 10.85
C PHE A 33 5.83 4.29 12.23
N PHE A 34 7.09 4.61 12.50
CA PHE A 34 7.55 5.17 13.78
C PHE A 34 7.97 6.64 13.68
N ASP A 35 7.80 7.25 12.50
CA ASP A 35 8.12 8.67 12.34
C ASP A 35 7.09 9.50 13.11
N ASN A 36 7.59 10.38 13.98
CA ASN A 36 6.76 11.24 14.86
C ASN A 36 5.79 10.46 15.76
N LEU A 37 6.16 9.26 16.18
CA LEU A 37 5.36 8.50 17.13
C LEU A 37 5.36 9.22 18.49
N PRO A 38 4.21 9.59 19.05
CA PRO A 38 4.15 10.20 20.37
C PRO A 38 4.49 9.17 21.45
N ASP A 39 5.06 9.62 22.56
CA ASP A 39 5.41 8.78 23.71
C ASP A 39 4.16 8.12 24.34
N GLU A 40 3.03 8.83 24.30
CA GLU A 40 1.75 8.34 24.80
C GLU A 40 0.74 8.17 23.65
N PRO A 41 -0.10 7.13 23.68
CA PRO A 41 -1.12 6.92 22.66
C PRO A 41 -2.09 8.10 22.60
N GLU A 42 -2.31 8.63 21.42
CA GLU A 42 -3.36 9.62 21.20
C GLU A 42 -4.74 8.97 21.39
N GLY A 43 -5.62 9.60 22.15
CA GLY A 43 -7.01 9.19 22.28
C GLY A 43 -7.78 9.28 20.95
N PHE A 44 -9.02 8.81 20.98
CA PHE A 44 -9.90 8.91 19.80
C PHE A 44 -10.18 10.37 19.47
N LYS A 45 -10.02 10.70 18.19
CA LYS A 45 -10.32 12.02 17.63
C LYS A 45 -11.53 11.93 16.71
N GLU A 46 -12.37 12.94 16.74
CA GLU A 46 -13.48 13.06 15.81
C GLU A 46 -12.95 13.18 14.36
N ILE A 47 -13.57 12.43 13.44
CA ILE A 47 -13.25 12.52 12.00
C ILE A 47 -14.27 13.44 11.37
N LYS A 48 -13.83 14.63 10.92
CA LYS A 48 -14.68 15.64 10.28
C LYS A 48 -14.39 15.73 8.79
N ASP A 49 -15.42 16.07 8.03
CA ASP A 49 -15.35 16.38 6.60
C ASP A 49 -14.66 15.28 5.76
N ALA A 50 -14.83 14.02 6.17
CA ALA A 50 -14.23 12.91 5.46
C ALA A 50 -14.95 12.62 4.14
N ARG A 51 -14.18 12.18 3.15
CA ARG A 51 -14.67 11.71 1.87
C ARG A 51 -14.51 10.19 1.76
N PRO A 52 -15.50 9.46 1.23
CA PRO A 52 -15.31 8.07 0.91
C PRO A 52 -14.25 7.96 -0.21
N LEU A 53 -13.25 7.12 0.04
CA LEU A 53 -12.27 6.71 -0.97
C LEU A 53 -12.81 5.52 -1.77
N LEU A 54 -13.49 4.61 -1.08
CA LEU A 54 -14.08 3.40 -1.65
C LEU A 54 -15.43 3.14 -0.98
N ILE A 55 -16.40 2.67 -1.77
CA ILE A 55 -17.64 2.04 -1.30
C ILE A 55 -17.66 0.64 -1.89
N LEU A 56 -17.58 -0.36 -1.01
CA LEU A 56 -17.35 -1.75 -1.37
C LEU A 56 -18.52 -2.62 -0.89
N GLY A 57 -18.85 -3.62 -1.65
CA GLY A 57 -19.84 -4.63 -1.27
C GLY A 57 -19.31 -5.60 -0.20
N ASP A 58 -20.03 -6.71 -0.04
CA ASP A 58 -19.70 -7.76 0.92
C ASP A 58 -18.45 -8.55 0.51
N MET A 59 -17.82 -9.25 1.46
CA MET A 59 -16.74 -10.23 1.25
C MET A 59 -15.47 -9.64 0.62
N VAL A 60 -15.14 -8.40 0.88
CA VAL A 60 -13.85 -7.82 0.51
C VAL A 60 -12.83 -8.19 1.58
N THR A 61 -12.10 -9.27 1.33
CA THR A 61 -11.17 -9.88 2.29
C THR A 61 -9.81 -9.19 2.31
N THR A 62 -8.98 -9.55 3.29
CA THR A 62 -7.59 -9.07 3.38
C THR A 62 -6.76 -9.40 2.14
N ASP A 63 -7.09 -10.49 1.40
CA ASP A 63 -6.43 -10.84 0.14
C ASP A 63 -6.78 -9.89 -1.01
N HIS A 64 -7.94 -9.25 -0.96
CA HIS A 64 -8.32 -8.23 -1.93
C HIS A 64 -7.69 -6.87 -1.60
N ILE A 65 -7.58 -6.53 -0.31
CA ILE A 65 -7.04 -5.24 0.16
C ILE A 65 -5.53 -5.19 0.02
N SER A 66 -4.84 -6.26 0.47
CA SER A 66 -3.39 -6.35 0.43
C SER A 66 -2.89 -6.58 -1.01
N PRO A 67 -1.85 -5.86 -1.45
CA PRO A 67 -1.31 -6.09 -2.79
C PRO A 67 -0.68 -7.47 -2.93
N ALA A 68 -0.96 -8.13 -4.04
CA ALA A 68 -0.43 -9.44 -4.37
C ALA A 68 -0.27 -9.60 -5.90
N GLY A 69 0.48 -10.62 -6.31
CA GLY A 69 0.70 -10.94 -7.73
C GLY A 69 1.73 -10.03 -8.40
N ASN A 70 1.67 -10.01 -9.72
CA ASN A 70 2.57 -9.24 -10.57
C ASN A 70 2.26 -7.74 -10.50
N ILE A 71 3.27 -6.94 -10.82
CA ILE A 71 3.17 -5.49 -10.87
C ILE A 71 3.00 -5.08 -12.32
N GLU A 72 1.86 -4.48 -12.63
CA GLU A 72 1.55 -4.03 -13.98
C GLU A 72 2.33 -2.77 -14.33
N LYS A 73 2.77 -2.68 -15.59
CA LYS A 73 3.53 -1.53 -16.11
C LYS A 73 2.70 -0.25 -16.02
N GLU A 74 1.45 -0.33 -16.43
CA GLU A 74 0.52 0.82 -16.47
C GLU A 74 -0.27 0.93 -15.16
N SER A 75 0.46 1.04 -14.05
CA SER A 75 -0.09 1.18 -12.71
C SER A 75 0.69 2.22 -11.91
N PRO A 76 0.15 2.74 -10.81
CA PRO A 76 0.90 3.64 -9.93
C PRO A 76 2.23 3.06 -9.45
N THR A 77 2.30 1.73 -9.25
CA THR A 77 3.55 1.03 -8.90
C THR A 77 4.51 0.95 -10.09
N GLY A 78 3.99 0.69 -11.28
CA GLY A 78 4.79 0.69 -12.51
C GLY A 78 5.41 2.06 -12.78
N ASN A 79 4.64 3.13 -12.60
CA ASN A 79 5.12 4.51 -12.71
C ASN A 79 6.25 4.79 -11.72
N TYR A 80 6.08 4.39 -10.46
CA TYR A 80 7.13 4.48 -9.45
C TYR A 80 8.42 3.78 -9.86
N PHE A 81 8.35 2.60 -10.46
CA PHE A 81 9.53 1.90 -10.94
C PHE A 81 10.18 2.57 -12.15
N MET A 82 9.39 3.10 -13.06
CA MET A 82 9.94 3.88 -14.19
C MET A 82 10.70 5.11 -13.72
N GLU A 83 10.17 5.84 -12.72
CA GLU A 83 10.85 6.97 -12.08
C GLU A 83 12.18 6.57 -11.44
N HIS A 84 12.27 5.33 -10.92
CA HIS A 84 13.49 4.75 -10.37
C HIS A 84 14.35 4.02 -11.41
N GLN A 85 14.07 4.18 -12.71
CA GLN A 85 14.81 3.57 -13.83
C GLN A 85 14.85 2.03 -13.79
N ILE A 86 13.82 1.40 -13.21
CA ILE A 86 13.68 -0.05 -13.17
C ILE A 86 12.87 -0.50 -14.39
N LEU A 87 13.46 -1.38 -15.18
CA LEU A 87 12.80 -1.92 -16.37
C LEU A 87 11.67 -2.88 -16.00
N PRO A 88 10.58 -2.99 -16.80
CA PRO A 88 9.45 -3.88 -16.52
C PRO A 88 9.83 -5.34 -16.24
N LYS A 89 10.83 -5.87 -16.94
CA LYS A 89 11.34 -7.23 -16.69
C LYS A 89 11.91 -7.45 -15.29
N ASN A 90 12.22 -6.37 -14.58
CA ASN A 90 12.83 -6.36 -13.25
C ASN A 90 11.83 -5.93 -12.15
N TYR A 91 10.55 -5.70 -12.47
CA TYR A 91 9.55 -5.29 -11.48
C TYR A 91 9.36 -6.34 -10.40
N ASN A 92 9.36 -7.62 -10.81
CA ASN A 92 9.07 -8.73 -9.93
C ASN A 92 7.62 -8.64 -9.40
N SER A 93 7.32 -9.21 -8.25
CA SER A 93 5.98 -9.23 -7.66
C SER A 93 5.88 -8.35 -6.42
N TYR A 94 4.65 -8.00 -6.02
CA TYR A 94 4.40 -7.32 -4.75
C TYR A 94 4.98 -8.10 -3.56
N GLY A 95 4.89 -9.43 -3.57
CA GLY A 95 5.46 -10.26 -2.52
C GLY A 95 6.97 -10.12 -2.37
N SER A 96 7.70 -10.02 -3.48
CA SER A 96 9.15 -9.77 -3.49
C SER A 96 9.52 -8.35 -3.03
N ARG A 97 8.61 -7.41 -3.17
CA ARG A 97 8.79 -5.98 -2.83
C ARG A 97 8.18 -5.59 -1.49
N ARG A 98 7.68 -6.55 -0.72
CA ARG A 98 6.96 -6.29 0.55
C ARG A 98 7.76 -5.50 1.60
N GLY A 99 9.06 -5.43 1.49
CA GLY A 99 9.94 -4.58 2.30
C GLY A 99 10.00 -3.12 1.85
N ASN A 100 9.30 -2.76 0.78
CA ASN A 100 9.21 -1.39 0.27
C ASN A 100 7.77 -0.86 0.40
N HIS A 101 7.53 -0.03 1.40
CA HIS A 101 6.22 0.55 1.67
C HIS A 101 5.69 1.41 0.53
N GLU A 102 6.56 2.07 -0.25
CA GLU A 102 6.19 2.86 -1.41
C GLU A 102 5.55 2.00 -2.52
N VAL A 103 6.06 0.81 -2.72
CA VAL A 103 5.49 -0.18 -3.65
C VAL A 103 4.16 -0.70 -3.10
N MET A 104 4.15 -1.11 -1.83
CA MET A 104 2.98 -1.76 -1.24
C MET A 104 1.78 -0.83 -1.13
N MET A 105 1.97 0.44 -0.73
CA MET A 105 0.85 1.38 -0.64
C MET A 105 0.22 1.69 -2.01
N ARG A 106 1.00 1.64 -3.08
CA ARG A 106 0.51 1.87 -4.46
C ARG A 106 -0.35 0.72 -4.98
N GLY A 107 -0.13 -0.49 -4.48
CA GLY A 107 -0.91 -1.69 -4.82
C GLY A 107 -2.06 -1.98 -3.85
N THR A 108 -2.20 -1.22 -2.77
CA THR A 108 -3.28 -1.41 -1.81
C THR A 108 -4.62 -1.08 -2.47
N PHE A 109 -5.60 -1.97 -2.34
CA PHE A 109 -6.90 -1.94 -3.05
C PHE A 109 -6.81 -2.08 -4.58
N ALA A 110 -5.68 -2.49 -5.13
CA ALA A 110 -5.52 -2.63 -6.59
C ALA A 110 -5.89 -4.04 -7.13
N ASN A 111 -6.42 -4.92 -6.30
CA ASN A 111 -6.83 -6.26 -6.74
C ASN A 111 -7.97 -6.17 -7.76
N ILE A 112 -7.83 -6.87 -8.89
CA ILE A 112 -8.81 -6.86 -10.00
C ILE A 112 -10.23 -7.30 -9.58
N ARG A 113 -10.37 -8.03 -8.47
CA ARG A 113 -11.67 -8.47 -7.95
C ARG A 113 -12.41 -7.40 -7.17
N ILE A 114 -11.76 -6.29 -6.82
CA ILE A 114 -12.43 -5.19 -6.15
C ILE A 114 -13.36 -4.49 -7.14
N LYS A 115 -14.61 -4.35 -6.73
CA LYS A 115 -15.64 -3.55 -7.43
C LYS A 115 -16.01 -2.38 -6.53
N ASN A 116 -15.60 -1.20 -6.95
CA ASN A 116 -15.91 0.03 -6.22
C ASN A 116 -17.19 0.65 -6.78
N GLU A 117 -18.22 0.76 -5.96
CA GLU A 117 -19.52 1.34 -6.34
C GLU A 117 -19.42 2.82 -6.74
N MET A 118 -18.37 3.52 -6.28
CA MET A 118 -18.10 4.90 -6.71
C MET A 118 -17.61 5.01 -8.15
N ALA A 119 -17.08 3.92 -8.71
CA ALA A 119 -16.55 3.87 -10.08
C ALA A 119 -17.13 2.67 -10.83
N PRO A 120 -18.46 2.65 -11.08
CA PRO A 120 -19.11 1.52 -11.74
C PRO A 120 -18.54 1.29 -13.14
N GLY A 121 -18.41 0.03 -13.52
CA GLY A 121 -17.86 -0.39 -14.82
C GLY A 121 -16.31 -0.46 -14.84
N THR A 122 -15.64 -0.17 -13.73
CA THR A 122 -14.20 -0.42 -13.58
C THR A 122 -13.95 -1.72 -12.81
N GLU A 123 -12.81 -2.35 -13.07
CA GLU A 123 -12.29 -3.47 -12.30
C GLU A 123 -10.98 -3.07 -11.63
N GLY A 124 -10.75 -3.58 -10.40
CA GLY A 124 -9.52 -3.33 -9.67
C GLY A 124 -9.47 -1.98 -8.96
N GLY A 125 -8.29 -1.45 -8.81
CA GLY A 125 -7.94 -0.33 -7.96
C GLY A 125 -8.33 1.05 -8.50
N PHE A 126 -9.58 1.25 -8.89
CA PHE A 126 -10.07 2.56 -9.35
C PHE A 126 -11.09 3.15 -8.40
N THR A 127 -11.11 4.48 -8.35
CA THR A 127 -12.09 5.27 -7.60
C THR A 127 -12.44 6.55 -8.36
N LYS A 128 -13.36 7.30 -7.81
CA LYS A 128 -13.76 8.59 -8.36
C LYS A 128 -13.31 9.72 -7.42
N LEU A 129 -12.49 10.61 -7.94
CA LEU A 129 -12.07 11.82 -7.24
C LEU A 129 -13.18 12.87 -7.25
N TYR A 130 -13.55 13.37 -6.09
CA TYR A 130 -14.53 14.44 -5.92
C TYR A 130 -13.89 15.78 -5.52
N PRO A 131 -14.46 16.93 -5.92
CA PRO A 131 -15.76 17.10 -6.60
C PRO A 131 -15.73 16.87 -8.12
N GLU A 132 -14.59 16.68 -8.75
CA GLU A 132 -14.40 16.65 -10.20
C GLU A 132 -15.10 15.46 -10.88
N GLY A 133 -15.39 14.40 -10.16
CA GLY A 133 -16.01 13.19 -10.69
C GLY A 133 -15.08 12.35 -11.58
N LYS A 134 -13.77 12.61 -11.56
CA LYS A 134 -12.78 11.93 -12.40
C LYS A 134 -12.46 10.54 -11.87
N VAL A 135 -12.59 9.52 -12.72
CA VAL A 135 -12.17 8.15 -12.41
C VAL A 135 -10.64 8.02 -12.59
N MET A 136 -9.97 7.47 -11.59
CA MET A 136 -8.52 7.28 -11.59
C MET A 136 -8.12 6.16 -10.62
N PRO A 137 -6.85 5.69 -10.66
CA PRO A 137 -6.34 4.75 -9.68
C PRO A 137 -6.51 5.26 -8.24
N VAL A 138 -6.81 4.36 -7.32
CA VAL A 138 -7.00 4.69 -5.89
C VAL A 138 -5.83 5.47 -5.32
N TYR A 139 -4.60 5.03 -5.60
CA TYR A 139 -3.40 5.72 -5.12
C TYR A 139 -3.31 7.16 -5.61
N ASP A 140 -3.61 7.40 -6.89
CA ASP A 140 -3.54 8.74 -7.49
C ASP A 140 -4.59 9.67 -6.88
N ALA A 141 -5.80 9.17 -6.65
CA ALA A 141 -6.84 9.91 -5.93
C ALA A 141 -6.43 10.25 -4.50
N VAL A 142 -5.77 9.31 -3.81
CA VAL A 142 -5.21 9.56 -2.47
C VAL A 142 -4.19 10.69 -2.48
N VAL A 143 -3.29 10.72 -3.47
CA VAL A 143 -2.31 11.80 -3.62
C VAL A 143 -3.00 13.17 -3.73
N GLU A 144 -4.06 13.24 -4.54
CA GLU A 144 -4.84 14.49 -4.70
C GLU A 144 -5.58 14.88 -3.40
N TYR A 145 -6.21 13.93 -2.72
CA TYR A 145 -6.88 14.19 -1.45
C TYR A 145 -5.91 14.62 -0.34
N LYS A 146 -4.71 14.03 -0.30
CA LYS A 146 -3.66 14.44 0.65
C LYS A 146 -3.19 15.88 0.42
N LYS A 147 -3.02 16.30 -0.84
CA LYS A 147 -2.71 17.71 -1.18
C LYS A 147 -3.78 18.68 -0.68
N ARG A 148 -5.03 18.23 -0.63
CA ARG A 148 -6.19 19.04 -0.16
C ARG A 148 -6.41 18.96 1.36
N GLY A 149 -5.65 18.13 2.07
CA GLY A 149 -5.87 17.89 3.51
C GLY A 149 -7.18 17.16 3.81
N THR A 150 -7.75 16.42 2.86
CA THR A 150 -9.04 15.75 3.00
C THR A 150 -8.89 14.43 3.74
N ASN A 151 -9.68 14.23 4.79
CA ASN A 151 -9.78 12.94 5.48
C ASN A 151 -10.49 11.91 4.60
N LEU A 152 -10.01 10.66 4.64
CA LEU A 152 -10.54 9.58 3.84
C LEU A 152 -11.13 8.47 4.71
N ILE A 153 -12.23 7.88 4.22
CA ILE A 153 -12.85 6.70 4.81
C ILE A 153 -13.10 5.64 3.74
N VAL A 154 -13.22 4.39 4.16
CA VAL A 154 -13.66 3.25 3.33
C VAL A 154 -14.95 2.70 3.92
N ILE A 155 -15.96 2.52 3.09
CA ILE A 155 -17.22 1.91 3.47
C ILE A 155 -17.24 0.50 2.88
N GLY A 156 -17.28 -0.51 3.73
CA GLY A 156 -17.31 -1.92 3.36
C GLY A 156 -18.62 -2.58 3.76
N GLY A 157 -19.02 -3.60 3.00
CA GLY A 157 -20.15 -4.45 3.32
C GLY A 157 -19.81 -5.48 4.40
N LYS A 158 -20.63 -6.53 4.49
CA LYS A 158 -20.44 -7.61 5.47
C LYS A 158 -19.10 -8.30 5.23
N GLU A 159 -18.47 -8.74 6.33
CA GLU A 159 -17.22 -9.50 6.33
C GLU A 159 -16.05 -8.79 5.63
N TYR A 160 -16.06 -7.44 5.60
CA TYR A 160 -14.92 -6.66 5.17
C TYR A 160 -13.69 -6.95 6.05
N GLY A 161 -12.53 -7.20 5.41
CA GLY A 161 -11.27 -7.44 6.12
C GLY A 161 -11.13 -8.83 6.76
N THR A 162 -12.06 -9.76 6.51
CA THR A 162 -11.90 -11.16 6.92
C THR A 162 -10.82 -11.86 6.12
N GLY A 163 -10.33 -13.00 6.59
CA GLY A 163 -9.35 -13.82 5.88
C GLY A 163 -8.01 -13.91 6.61
N SER A 164 -6.94 -14.17 5.86
CA SER A 164 -5.61 -14.38 6.42
C SER A 164 -4.99 -13.09 6.98
N SER A 165 -4.06 -13.24 7.92
CA SER A 165 -3.34 -12.13 8.58
C SER A 165 -2.40 -11.42 7.61
N ARG A 166 -2.94 -10.53 6.80
CA ARG A 166 -2.20 -9.71 5.83
C ARG A 166 -1.89 -8.35 6.42
N ASP A 167 -0.70 -8.15 6.96
CA ASP A 167 -0.24 -6.87 7.51
C ASP A 167 -0.55 -5.69 6.60
N TRP A 168 -0.30 -5.87 5.30
CA TRP A 168 -0.44 -4.79 4.34
C TRP A 168 -1.89 -4.40 4.08
N ALA A 169 -2.86 -5.23 4.43
CA ALA A 169 -4.26 -4.81 4.42
C ALA A 169 -4.49 -3.64 5.39
N ALA A 170 -3.87 -3.67 6.57
CA ALA A 170 -3.93 -2.57 7.53
C ALA A 170 -2.89 -1.47 7.25
N LYS A 171 -1.61 -1.84 7.08
CA LYS A 171 -0.52 -0.89 6.86
C LYS A 171 -0.72 -0.05 5.61
N GLY A 172 -1.09 -0.68 4.48
CA GLY A 172 -1.37 0.01 3.23
C GLY A 172 -2.52 1.00 3.38
N THR A 173 -3.63 0.57 3.97
CA THR A 173 -4.80 1.41 4.24
C THR A 173 -4.43 2.63 5.10
N LYS A 174 -3.66 2.43 6.18
CA LYS A 174 -3.16 3.53 7.01
C LYS A 174 -2.24 4.48 6.24
N LEU A 175 -1.31 3.95 5.44
CA LEU A 175 -0.40 4.77 4.63
C LEU A 175 -1.12 5.57 3.54
N LEU A 176 -2.23 5.07 3.02
CA LEU A 176 -3.12 5.83 2.15
C LEU A 176 -3.83 6.99 2.87
N GLY A 177 -3.80 7.03 4.20
CA GLY A 177 -4.41 8.10 4.99
C GLY A 177 -5.89 7.88 5.30
N VAL A 178 -6.38 6.66 5.14
CA VAL A 178 -7.74 6.27 5.54
C VAL A 178 -7.85 6.33 7.06
N LYS A 179 -8.89 6.97 7.56
CA LYS A 179 -9.14 7.21 8.98
C LYS A 179 -10.12 6.22 9.61
N ALA A 180 -11.09 5.72 8.81
CA ALA A 180 -12.08 4.74 9.24
C ALA A 180 -12.60 3.91 8.05
#